data_634dce0e3b583963b56e818210c668de
#
_entry.id   634dce0e3b583963b56e818210c668de
#
_cell.length_a   1.000
_cell.length_b   1.000
_cell.length_c   1.000
_cell.angle_alpha   90.00
_cell.angle_beta   90.00
_cell.angle_gamma   90.00
#
_symmetry.space_group_name_H-M   'P 1'
#
loop_
_entity.id
_entity.type
_entity.pdbx_description
1 polymer ?
#
loop_
_entity_poly.entity_id
_entity_poly.type
_entity_poly.pdbx_seq_one_letter_code
_entity_poly.pdbx_strand_id
1 'polypeptide(L)'
;ISASHNPYYDNGIKLINSKGEKMDEETILKVEDYIDGKIEVPMAVRDQIGCTVDYSAGRNRYIGYLISLATRSYKNIKVGLDCANGSSWMIAKSVFDALGAKTYVINAEPDGLNINMNAGSTHIEVLQQYVKENALDIGFAYDGDADRCIAVDHRGNIIDGDKIMYVCGKY
;
A
#
# COMPACT_ATOMS: atom_id res chain seq x y z
N ILE A 1 -10.59 0.93 -5.39
CA ILE A 1 -10.67 -0.52 -5.59
C ILE A 1 -9.47 -1.15 -4.91
N SER A 2 -9.68 -2.21 -4.13
CA SER A 2 -8.62 -2.86 -3.37
C SER A 2 -8.91 -4.34 -3.21
N ALA A 3 -7.90 -5.17 -3.42
CA ALA A 3 -7.92 -6.59 -3.05
C ALA A 3 -7.39 -6.81 -1.63
N SER A 4 -6.88 -5.76 -0.95
CA SER A 4 -6.17 -5.85 0.32
C SER A 4 -5.05 -6.90 0.23
N HIS A 5 -5.09 -7.95 1.03
CA HIS A 5 -4.13 -9.06 1.01
C HIS A 5 -4.60 -10.27 0.18
N ASN A 6 -5.73 -10.14 -0.52
CA ASN A 6 -6.32 -11.20 -1.32
C ASN A 6 -5.78 -11.21 -2.76
N PRO A 7 -6.00 -12.28 -3.53
CA PRO A 7 -5.73 -12.28 -4.96
C PRO A 7 -6.66 -11.30 -5.71
N TYR A 8 -6.28 -10.95 -6.93
CA TYR A 8 -6.95 -9.92 -7.73
C TYR A 8 -8.45 -10.12 -7.96
N TYR A 9 -8.93 -11.35 -7.97
CA TYR A 9 -10.35 -11.69 -8.19
C TYR A 9 -11.23 -11.50 -6.94
N ASP A 10 -10.62 -11.31 -5.77
CA ASP A 10 -11.31 -10.99 -4.50
C ASP A 10 -11.14 -9.50 -4.16
N ASN A 11 -11.30 -8.62 -5.14
CA ASN A 11 -11.24 -7.19 -4.90
C ASN A 11 -12.61 -6.61 -4.52
N GLY A 12 -12.58 -5.41 -3.93
CA GLY A 12 -13.77 -4.67 -3.53
C GLY A 12 -13.63 -3.17 -3.76
N ILE A 13 -14.74 -2.46 -3.58
CA ILE A 13 -14.80 -1.01 -3.71
C ILE A 13 -14.90 -0.38 -2.32
N LYS A 14 -13.99 0.53 -2.01
CA LYS A 14 -14.03 1.35 -0.79
C LYS A 14 -14.54 2.74 -1.17
N LEU A 15 -15.63 3.19 -0.56
CA LEU A 15 -16.17 4.53 -0.74
C LEU A 15 -15.60 5.46 0.34
N ILE A 16 -15.08 6.59 -0.12
CA ILE A 16 -14.41 7.59 0.74
C ILE A 16 -15.16 8.93 0.59
N ASN A 17 -15.45 9.58 1.69
CA ASN A 17 -16.13 10.86 1.70
C ASN A 17 -15.18 12.05 1.41
N SER A 18 -15.71 13.26 1.30
CA SER A 18 -14.94 14.48 1.01
C SER A 18 -13.92 14.85 2.10
N LYS A 19 -13.99 14.25 3.28
CA LYS A 19 -13.04 14.45 4.38
C LYS A 19 -11.90 13.43 4.38
N GLY A 20 -11.93 12.43 3.46
CA GLY A 20 -10.95 11.34 3.41
C GLY A 20 -11.26 10.20 4.38
N GLU A 21 -12.48 10.12 4.90
CA GLU A 21 -12.93 9.07 5.80
C GLU A 21 -13.77 8.03 5.07
N LYS A 22 -13.96 6.85 5.65
CA LYS A 22 -14.96 5.90 5.14
C LYS A 22 -16.32 6.58 5.00
N MET A 23 -17.01 6.28 3.90
CA MET A 23 -18.40 6.73 3.71
C MET A 23 -19.26 6.25 4.88
N ASP A 24 -20.22 7.07 5.28
CA ASP A 24 -21.20 6.72 6.32
C ASP A 24 -22.07 5.53 5.90
N GLU A 25 -22.52 4.77 6.88
CA GLU A 25 -23.26 3.53 6.66
C GLU A 25 -24.61 3.79 5.95
N GLU A 26 -25.27 4.92 6.23
CA GLU A 26 -26.53 5.27 5.58
C GLU A 26 -26.35 5.45 4.07
N THR A 27 -25.26 6.10 3.64
CA THR A 27 -24.94 6.27 2.22
C THR A 27 -24.55 4.93 1.58
N ILE A 28 -23.78 4.08 2.29
CA ILE A 28 -23.42 2.75 1.79
C ILE A 28 -24.67 1.90 1.57
N LEU A 29 -25.58 1.85 2.52
CA LEU A 29 -26.85 1.11 2.39
C LEU A 29 -27.69 1.59 1.20
N LYS A 30 -27.74 2.90 0.94
CA LYS A 30 -28.43 3.43 -0.26
C LYS A 30 -27.77 2.98 -1.56
N VAL A 31 -26.44 2.88 -1.59
CA VAL A 31 -25.71 2.36 -2.77
C VAL A 31 -26.02 0.86 -2.95
N GLU A 32 -26.04 0.08 -1.87
CA GLU A 32 -26.40 -1.33 -1.90
C GLU A 32 -27.85 -1.53 -2.35
N ASP A 33 -28.80 -0.74 -1.85
CA ASP A 33 -30.20 -0.77 -2.25
C ASP A 33 -30.38 -0.43 -3.74
N TYR A 34 -29.56 0.49 -4.28
CA TYR A 34 -29.55 0.76 -5.72
C TYR A 34 -29.01 -0.44 -6.52
N ILE A 35 -27.91 -1.06 -6.09
CA ILE A 35 -27.34 -2.25 -6.73
C ILE A 35 -28.32 -3.41 -6.70
N ASP A 36 -29.05 -3.59 -5.62
CA ASP A 36 -30.08 -4.61 -5.44
C ASP A 36 -31.39 -4.30 -6.19
N GLY A 37 -31.48 -3.15 -6.86
CA GLY A 37 -32.68 -2.74 -7.57
C GLY A 37 -33.88 -2.34 -6.69
N LYS A 38 -33.65 -2.05 -5.39
CA LYS A 38 -34.68 -1.64 -4.44
C LYS A 38 -35.06 -0.16 -4.58
N ILE A 39 -34.14 0.66 -5.08
CA ILE A 39 -34.34 2.09 -5.36
C ILE A 39 -33.86 2.43 -6.76
N GLU A 40 -34.45 3.47 -7.34
CA GLU A 40 -34.03 4.04 -8.60
C GLU A 40 -33.35 5.39 -8.35
N VAL A 41 -32.26 5.66 -9.09
CA VAL A 41 -31.57 6.96 -9.10
C VAL A 41 -31.52 7.49 -10.52
N PRO A 42 -31.77 8.80 -10.74
CA PRO A 42 -31.66 9.37 -12.05
C PRO A 42 -30.24 9.25 -12.60
N MET A 43 -30.11 8.77 -13.83
CA MET A 43 -28.82 8.67 -14.49
C MET A 43 -28.31 10.05 -14.91
N ALA A 44 -27.01 10.28 -14.71
CA ALA A 44 -26.36 11.49 -15.20
C ALA A 44 -26.46 11.61 -16.73
N VAL A 45 -26.76 12.81 -17.23
CA VAL A 45 -26.91 13.07 -18.65
C VAL A 45 -26.02 14.24 -19.08
N ARG A 46 -25.57 14.21 -20.34
CA ARG A 46 -24.78 15.28 -20.97
C ARG A 46 -23.54 15.65 -20.14
N ASP A 47 -23.42 16.90 -19.73
CA ASP A 47 -22.34 17.51 -18.95
C ASP A 47 -22.27 17.04 -17.47
N GLN A 48 -23.30 16.34 -17.02
CA GLN A 48 -23.32 15.71 -15.69
C GLN A 48 -22.59 14.36 -15.64
N ILE A 49 -22.25 13.80 -16.81
CA ILE A 49 -21.49 12.54 -16.87
C ILE A 49 -20.08 12.79 -16.34
N GLY A 50 -19.67 11.99 -15.33
CA GLY A 50 -18.35 12.09 -14.74
C GLY A 50 -17.22 11.71 -15.70
N CYS A 51 -16.00 12.10 -15.35
CA CYS A 51 -14.81 11.75 -16.13
C CYS A 51 -13.70 11.22 -15.20
N THR A 52 -12.75 10.51 -15.81
CA THR A 52 -11.53 10.11 -15.11
C THR A 52 -10.59 11.30 -15.00
N VAL A 53 -10.10 11.55 -13.79
CA VAL A 53 -9.10 12.59 -13.51
C VAL A 53 -7.85 11.94 -12.91
N ASP A 54 -6.68 12.13 -13.52
CA ASP A 54 -5.40 11.77 -12.91
C ASP A 54 -5.02 12.86 -11.89
N TYR A 55 -4.84 12.45 -10.63
CA TYR A 55 -4.44 13.35 -9.56
C TYR A 55 -3.08 12.93 -8.97
N SER A 56 -2.06 12.87 -9.82
CA SER A 56 -0.67 12.58 -9.43
C SER A 56 -0.12 13.56 -8.38
N ALA A 57 -0.63 14.80 -8.35
CA ALA A 57 -0.30 15.79 -7.32
C ALA A 57 -0.65 15.30 -5.90
N GLY A 58 -1.75 14.55 -5.74
CA GLY A 58 -2.14 13.94 -4.46
C GLY A 58 -1.12 12.91 -3.99
N ARG A 59 -0.68 12.03 -4.89
CA ARG A 59 0.39 11.06 -4.61
C ARG A 59 1.68 11.73 -4.18
N ASN A 60 2.13 12.76 -4.91
CA ASN A 60 3.36 13.49 -4.61
C ASN A 60 3.28 14.19 -3.25
N ARG A 61 2.11 14.74 -2.90
CA ARG A 61 1.86 15.33 -1.58
C ARG A 61 1.98 14.28 -0.46
N TYR A 62 1.43 13.08 -0.67
CA TYR A 62 1.54 11.98 0.27
C TYR A 62 2.99 11.52 0.45
N ILE A 63 3.76 11.36 -0.64
CA ILE A 63 5.20 11.08 -0.58
C ILE A 63 5.93 12.15 0.25
N GLY A 64 5.68 13.43 0.00
CA GLY A 64 6.26 14.53 0.76
C GLY A 64 5.90 14.48 2.26
N TYR A 65 4.66 14.14 2.57
CA TYR A 65 4.22 13.94 3.94
C TYR A 65 4.99 12.79 4.62
N LEU A 66 5.10 11.62 3.99
CA LEU A 66 5.85 10.48 4.53
C LEU A 66 7.32 10.83 4.78
N ILE A 67 7.96 11.52 3.84
CA ILE A 67 9.35 11.99 4.01
C ILE A 67 9.47 12.93 5.22
N SER A 68 8.49 13.79 5.45
CA SER A 68 8.49 14.75 6.56
C SER A 68 8.40 14.11 7.96
N LEU A 69 7.94 12.86 8.04
CA LEU A 69 7.85 12.11 9.31
C LEU A 69 9.24 11.60 9.77
N ALA A 70 10.19 11.49 8.85
CA ALA A 70 11.50 10.99 9.19
C ALA A 70 12.33 12.04 9.94
N THR A 71 12.87 11.64 11.08
CA THR A 71 13.71 12.50 11.92
C THR A 71 15.21 12.34 11.66
N ARG A 72 15.59 11.37 10.82
CA ARG A 72 16.99 11.01 10.52
C ARG A 72 17.15 10.65 9.05
N SER A 73 18.38 10.80 8.55
CA SER A 73 18.78 10.30 7.23
C SER A 73 19.06 8.80 7.31
N TYR A 74 18.67 8.07 6.25
CA TYR A 74 18.95 6.64 6.08
C TYR A 74 20.13 6.38 5.13
N LYS A 75 21.01 7.36 4.98
CA LYS A 75 22.22 7.24 4.15
C LYS A 75 23.06 6.03 4.59
N ASN A 76 23.50 5.25 3.62
CA ASN A 76 24.26 4.00 3.75
C ASN A 76 23.46 2.79 4.27
N ILE A 77 22.15 2.92 4.46
CA ILE A 77 21.29 1.78 4.79
C ILE A 77 20.76 1.17 3.48
N LYS A 78 20.92 -0.14 3.34
CA LYS A 78 20.35 -0.93 2.24
C LYS A 78 19.00 -1.46 2.65
N VAL A 79 17.95 -1.04 1.97
CA VAL A 79 16.56 -1.37 2.28
C VAL A 79 15.96 -2.23 1.17
N GLY A 80 15.47 -3.42 1.51
CA GLY A 80 14.63 -4.25 0.65
C GLY A 80 13.16 -3.84 0.76
N LEU A 81 12.48 -3.72 -0.36
CA LEU A 81 11.06 -3.36 -0.41
C LEU A 81 10.32 -4.39 -1.26
N ASP A 82 9.38 -5.10 -0.66
CA ASP A 82 8.42 -5.95 -1.37
C ASP A 82 7.08 -5.22 -1.44
N CYS A 83 6.72 -4.79 -2.64
CA CYS A 83 5.52 -3.98 -2.89
C CYS A 83 4.27 -4.82 -3.21
N ALA A 84 4.33 -6.15 -3.13
CA ALA A 84 3.21 -7.06 -3.40
C ALA A 84 2.52 -6.85 -4.76
N ASN A 85 3.18 -6.20 -5.73
CA ASN A 85 2.56 -5.67 -6.95
C ASN A 85 1.29 -4.84 -6.68
N GLY A 86 1.24 -4.19 -5.52
CA GLY A 86 0.13 -3.41 -4.99
C GLY A 86 0.41 -1.90 -5.00
N SER A 87 -0.36 -1.15 -4.21
CA SER A 87 -0.37 0.33 -4.23
C SER A 87 0.96 0.97 -3.82
N SER A 88 1.80 0.30 -3.04
CA SER A 88 3.10 0.82 -2.57
C SER A 88 4.16 0.93 -3.68
N TRP A 89 4.00 0.28 -4.84
CA TRP A 89 5.01 0.23 -5.89
C TRP A 89 5.49 1.60 -6.40
N MET A 90 4.57 2.58 -6.47
CA MET A 90 4.89 3.94 -6.92
C MET A 90 5.44 4.84 -5.80
N ILE A 91 5.33 4.43 -4.55
CA ILE A 91 5.51 5.29 -3.37
C ILE A 91 6.74 4.87 -2.56
N ALA A 92 6.83 3.59 -2.21
CA ALA A 92 7.81 3.10 -1.25
C ALA A 92 9.25 3.45 -1.64
N LYS A 93 9.64 3.12 -2.86
CA LYS A 93 10.99 3.46 -3.36
C LYS A 93 11.27 4.95 -3.28
N SER A 94 10.34 5.79 -3.73
CA SER A 94 10.52 7.25 -3.77
C SER A 94 10.74 7.84 -2.39
N VAL A 95 10.06 7.33 -1.36
CA VAL A 95 10.21 7.79 0.02
C VAL A 95 11.58 7.39 0.56
N PHE A 96 11.98 6.13 0.46
CA PHE A 96 13.25 5.67 1.01
C PHE A 96 14.46 6.26 0.28
N ASP A 97 14.39 6.42 -1.05
CA ASP A 97 15.44 7.10 -1.83
C ASP A 97 15.60 8.56 -1.39
N ALA A 98 14.49 9.29 -1.21
CA ALA A 98 14.54 10.69 -0.75
C ALA A 98 15.12 10.80 0.67
N LEU A 99 14.97 9.79 1.51
CA LEU A 99 15.58 9.71 2.84
C LEU A 99 17.05 9.28 2.80
N GLY A 100 17.58 8.96 1.61
CA GLY A 100 18.98 8.63 1.39
C GLY A 100 19.32 7.15 1.48
N ALA A 101 18.34 6.26 1.62
CA ALA A 101 18.56 4.82 1.62
C ALA A 101 18.97 4.32 0.22
N LYS A 102 19.68 3.20 0.18
CA LYS A 102 19.89 2.43 -1.04
C LYS A 102 18.80 1.37 -1.14
N THR A 103 17.82 1.58 -2.02
CA THR A 103 16.65 0.71 -2.13
C THR A 103 16.83 -0.41 -3.13
N TYR A 104 16.33 -1.57 -2.77
CA TYR A 104 16.26 -2.79 -3.57
C TYR A 104 14.79 -3.24 -3.57
N VAL A 105 14.15 -3.19 -4.72
CA VAL A 105 12.69 -3.39 -4.83
C VAL A 105 12.37 -4.66 -5.57
N ILE A 106 11.41 -5.42 -5.04
CA ILE A 106 10.82 -6.59 -5.69
C ILE A 106 9.29 -6.43 -5.73
N ASN A 107 8.65 -7.20 -6.60
CA ASN A 107 7.20 -7.23 -6.74
C ASN A 107 6.59 -5.82 -6.90
N ALA A 108 7.14 -5.03 -7.82
CA ALA A 108 6.75 -3.65 -8.08
C ALA A 108 6.34 -3.40 -9.56
N GLU A 109 5.89 -4.44 -10.24
CA GLU A 109 5.45 -4.40 -11.63
C GLU A 109 4.02 -4.96 -11.74
N PRO A 110 2.99 -4.22 -11.29
CA PRO A 110 1.61 -4.68 -11.32
C PRO A 110 1.12 -4.85 -12.76
N ASP A 111 0.54 -6.01 -13.07
CA ASP A 111 -0.06 -6.33 -14.37
C ASP A 111 -1.60 -6.46 -14.31
N GLY A 112 -2.19 -6.22 -13.13
CA GLY A 112 -3.62 -6.36 -12.87
C GLY A 112 -4.06 -7.75 -12.40
N LEU A 113 -3.17 -8.75 -12.46
CA LEU A 113 -3.47 -10.15 -12.08
C LEU A 113 -2.54 -10.67 -10.99
N ASN A 114 -1.39 -10.02 -10.78
CA ASN A 114 -0.30 -10.51 -9.94
C ASN A 114 -0.24 -9.90 -8.52
N ILE A 115 -1.23 -9.11 -8.12
CA ILE A 115 -1.29 -8.52 -6.77
C ILE A 115 -1.26 -9.62 -5.69
N ASN A 116 -0.40 -9.49 -4.69
CA ASN A 116 -0.18 -10.44 -3.59
C ASN A 116 0.24 -11.86 -4.02
N MET A 117 0.47 -12.13 -5.29
CA MET A 117 0.80 -13.44 -5.80
C MET A 117 2.25 -13.79 -5.47
N ASN A 118 2.46 -14.69 -4.50
CA ASN A 118 3.79 -15.05 -3.97
C ASN A 118 4.61 -13.81 -3.59
N ALA A 119 3.98 -12.82 -2.98
CA ALA A 119 4.55 -11.50 -2.78
C ALA A 119 4.00 -10.83 -1.52
N GLY A 120 4.77 -9.89 -0.98
CA GLY A 120 4.36 -9.01 0.10
C GLY A 120 4.28 -9.67 1.48
N SER A 121 3.51 -9.05 2.36
CA SER A 121 3.44 -9.43 3.78
C SER A 121 2.81 -10.81 4.03
N THR A 122 2.06 -11.36 3.09
CA THR A 122 1.48 -12.70 3.18
C THR A 122 2.43 -13.81 2.71
N HIS A 123 3.53 -13.45 2.05
CA HIS A 123 4.58 -14.35 1.55
C HIS A 123 5.96 -13.82 1.93
N ILE A 124 6.16 -13.60 3.22
CA ILE A 124 7.34 -12.93 3.78
C ILE A 124 8.65 -13.69 3.51
N GLU A 125 8.57 -14.99 3.26
CA GLU A 125 9.71 -15.84 2.92
C GLU A 125 10.47 -15.35 1.69
N VAL A 126 9.78 -14.74 0.73
CA VAL A 126 10.38 -14.16 -0.48
C VAL A 126 11.32 -13.01 -0.10
N LEU A 127 10.84 -12.09 0.76
CA LEU A 127 11.67 -10.98 1.24
C LEU A 127 12.80 -11.46 2.16
N GLN A 128 12.56 -12.48 3.01
CA GLN A 128 13.59 -13.05 3.88
C GLN A 128 14.79 -13.58 3.06
N GLN A 129 14.50 -14.30 1.99
CA GLN A 129 15.53 -14.81 1.08
C GLN A 129 16.24 -13.64 0.37
N TYR A 130 15.48 -12.69 -0.16
CA TYR A 130 16.03 -11.54 -0.89
C TYR A 130 16.97 -10.69 -0.04
N VAL A 131 16.61 -10.43 1.24
CA VAL A 131 17.44 -9.69 2.19
C VAL A 131 18.79 -10.39 2.42
N LYS A 132 18.77 -11.72 2.60
CA LYS A 132 19.99 -12.50 2.82
C LYS A 132 20.89 -12.52 1.59
N GLU A 133 20.32 -12.82 0.42
CA GLU A 133 21.08 -12.95 -0.83
C GLU A 133 21.76 -11.65 -1.26
N ASN A 134 21.13 -10.51 -0.97
CA ASN A 134 21.64 -9.19 -1.33
C ASN A 134 22.39 -8.49 -0.19
N ALA A 135 22.55 -9.15 0.95
CA ALA A 135 23.17 -8.59 2.16
C ALA A 135 22.59 -7.19 2.50
N LEU A 136 21.25 -7.13 2.61
CA LEU A 136 20.52 -5.91 2.96
C LEU A 136 20.48 -5.74 4.48
N ASP A 137 20.38 -4.49 4.93
CA ASP A 137 20.34 -4.18 6.36
C ASP A 137 18.96 -4.45 6.96
N ILE A 138 17.90 -4.21 6.17
CA ILE A 138 16.50 -4.41 6.57
C ILE A 138 15.63 -4.59 5.31
N GLY A 139 14.52 -5.29 5.46
CA GLY A 139 13.47 -5.41 4.45
C GLY A 139 12.10 -5.05 5.00
N PHE A 140 11.23 -4.52 4.15
CA PHE A 140 9.82 -4.25 4.45
C PHE A 140 8.94 -4.86 3.37
N ALA A 141 7.96 -5.65 3.77
CA ALA A 141 6.94 -6.23 2.91
C ALA A 141 5.57 -5.61 3.23
N TYR A 142 4.92 -5.12 2.20
CA TYR A 142 3.57 -4.58 2.26
C TYR A 142 2.56 -5.59 1.74
N ASP A 143 1.29 -5.39 2.02
CA ASP A 143 0.21 -6.07 1.30
C ASP A 143 -0.32 -5.19 0.15
N GLY A 144 -1.32 -5.67 -0.58
CA GLY A 144 -1.76 -5.03 -1.83
C GLY A 144 -2.22 -3.58 -1.69
N ASP A 145 -2.86 -3.18 -0.60
CA ASP A 145 -3.24 -1.78 -0.33
C ASP A 145 -2.32 -1.07 0.68
N ALA A 146 -1.25 -1.76 1.10
CA ALA A 146 -0.17 -1.22 1.92
C ALA A 146 -0.60 -0.66 3.29
N ASP A 147 -1.68 -1.18 3.85
CA ASP A 147 -2.11 -0.87 5.21
C ASP A 147 -1.46 -1.82 6.25
N ARG A 148 -0.80 -2.87 5.79
CA ARG A 148 -0.01 -3.81 6.59
C ARG A 148 1.45 -3.78 6.17
N CYS A 149 2.33 -3.93 7.16
CA CYS A 149 3.77 -4.00 6.94
C CYS A 149 4.40 -5.02 7.88
N ILE A 150 5.24 -5.90 7.33
CA ILE A 150 6.09 -6.80 8.09
C ILE A 150 7.54 -6.49 7.72
N ALA A 151 8.42 -6.45 8.71
CA ALA A 151 9.84 -6.21 8.45
C ALA A 151 10.68 -7.49 8.61
N VAL A 152 11.86 -7.47 7.98
CA VAL A 152 12.85 -8.53 8.04
C VAL A 152 14.20 -7.92 8.36
N ASP A 153 14.90 -8.44 9.39
CA ASP A 153 16.24 -7.99 9.75
C ASP A 153 17.31 -8.52 8.76
N HIS A 154 18.53 -8.04 8.89
CA HIS A 154 19.68 -8.44 8.06
C HIS A 154 20.01 -9.94 8.11
N ARG A 155 19.51 -10.67 9.10
CA ARG A 155 19.67 -12.13 9.24
C ARG A 155 18.52 -12.90 8.61
N GLY A 156 17.50 -12.20 8.11
CA GLY A 156 16.29 -12.79 7.58
C GLY A 156 15.26 -13.17 8.66
N ASN A 157 15.39 -12.68 9.89
CA ASN A 157 14.39 -12.92 10.93
C ASN A 157 13.21 -11.97 10.74
N ILE A 158 12.01 -12.48 10.96
CA ILE A 158 10.77 -11.68 10.89
C ILE A 158 10.67 -10.75 12.09
N ILE A 159 10.39 -9.49 11.80
CA ILE A 159 10.00 -8.47 12.76
C ILE A 159 8.52 -8.19 12.52
N ASP A 160 7.68 -8.87 13.29
CA ASP A 160 6.22 -8.81 13.19
C ASP A 160 5.65 -7.50 13.79
N GLY A 161 4.32 -7.34 13.69
CA GLY A 161 3.63 -6.16 14.19
C GLY A 161 3.85 -5.90 15.68
N ASP A 162 3.92 -6.94 16.49
CA ASP A 162 4.15 -6.80 17.94
C ASP A 162 5.54 -6.22 18.24
N LYS A 163 6.56 -6.69 17.52
CA LYS A 163 7.92 -6.15 17.63
C LYS A 163 8.02 -4.71 17.12
N ILE A 164 7.32 -4.40 16.01
CA ILE A 164 7.24 -3.03 15.47
C ILE A 164 6.59 -2.11 16.50
N MET A 165 5.44 -2.51 17.07
CA MET A 165 4.76 -1.74 18.10
C MET A 165 5.63 -1.55 19.36
N TYR A 166 6.35 -2.58 19.77
CA TYR A 166 7.29 -2.46 20.89
C TYR A 166 8.37 -1.41 20.63
N VAL A 167 8.98 -1.43 19.44
CA VAL A 167 10.01 -0.45 19.06
C VAL A 167 9.41 0.96 19.01
N CYS A 168 8.27 1.16 18.34
CA CYS A 168 7.61 2.46 18.23
C CYS A 168 7.13 3.02 19.59
N GLY A 169 6.75 2.15 20.51
CA GLY A 169 6.32 2.56 21.85
C GLY A 169 7.46 2.85 22.83
N LYS A 170 8.68 2.34 22.52
CA LYS A 170 9.86 2.55 23.36
C LYS A 170 10.64 3.80 23.01
N TYR A 171 10.62 4.22 21.75
CA TYR A 171 11.42 5.32 21.19
C TYR A 171 10.53 6.39 20.53
#